data_be195c63085edb1633ae7c87f1b5fe63
#
_entry.id   be195c63085edb1633ae7c87f1b5fe63
#
_cell.length_a   1.000
_cell.length_b   1.000
_cell.length_c   1.000
_cell.angle_alpha   90.00
_cell.angle_beta   90.00
_cell.angle_gamma   90.00
#
_symmetry.space_group_name_H-M   'P 1'
#
loop_
_entity.id
_entity.type
_entity.pdbx_description
1 polymer ?
#
loop_
_entity_poly.entity_id
_entity_poly.type
_entity_poly.pdbx_seq_one_letter_code
_entity_poly.pdbx_strand_id
1 'polypeptide(L)'
;MENKHNFMETESITKLLIKFSIPAIVGMFVNALYNVVDRIYIGNIKDIGHLGITGIGVVFPVVILIFAFSLLIGIGSAAAVSLKLGMKDREEAERFLGVAVFLSFIISAVLMVIIYFNMDKIIYLIGGSNDTFIYAKDYLFYINLGVPAAILGLVLNSVIRSDGSPKIAMGTLLIGAITNIVLDPIFIFIFGMGVKGAAIATIISQYVSMFWTIYYFKSKKSKIKLIKKDIVFNFHKAKEICLLGSSAFAIQLGFGLVIYILNTVLKKYGGDTSIGAMAIVQSFVTFMAMPIFGINQGIQPILGYNYGAEKYKRVKEALYKGIFAATIICIIGYTSVRLFSNTLIQIFTTKPELQEITKYGLKAYTMVFPIVGFQIVSSIYFQAVGKPKMSFFISLSRQIIVMIPCLIILPIFFGLNGIWYAAPTADSIATLITFILVRKEIKKLDKLEEMLEKRSI
;
A
#
# COMPACT_ATOMS: atom_id res chain seq x y z
N MET A 1 5.14 16.95 -30.63
CA MET A 1 4.83 16.50 -29.24
C MET A 1 4.87 14.97 -29.06
N GLU A 2 5.19 14.21 -30.09
CA GLU A 2 5.20 12.72 -30.09
C GLU A 2 6.33 12.07 -29.26
N ASN A 3 7.42 12.77 -29.01
CA ASN A 3 8.63 12.14 -28.45
C ASN A 3 8.64 11.90 -26.91
N LYS A 4 7.64 12.36 -26.14
CA LYS A 4 7.66 12.23 -24.67
C LYS A 4 7.15 10.88 -24.13
N HIS A 5 6.39 10.11 -24.91
CA HIS A 5 5.94 8.76 -24.50
C HIS A 5 6.95 7.66 -24.84
N ASN A 6 7.81 7.86 -25.82
CA ASN A 6 8.73 6.85 -26.31
C ASN A 6 9.75 6.32 -25.30
N PHE A 7 10.03 7.05 -24.19
CA PHE A 7 11.05 6.59 -23.25
C PHE A 7 10.68 5.29 -22.53
N MET A 8 9.39 5.02 -22.28
CA MET A 8 8.96 3.75 -21.68
C MET A 8 9.13 2.56 -22.63
N GLU A 9 9.14 2.82 -23.92
CA GLU A 9 9.37 1.81 -24.98
C GLU A 9 10.85 1.65 -25.33
N THR A 10 11.67 2.69 -25.15
CA THR A 10 13.03 2.78 -25.71
C THR A 10 14.13 2.74 -24.65
N GLU A 11 13.94 3.33 -23.47
CA GLU A 11 14.93 3.26 -22.39
C GLU A 11 15.07 1.82 -21.87
N SER A 12 16.28 1.45 -21.41
CA SER A 12 16.52 0.13 -20.82
C SER A 12 15.63 -0.08 -19.60
N ILE A 13 15.13 -1.29 -19.41
CA ILE A 13 14.25 -1.64 -18.30
C ILE A 13 14.90 -1.36 -16.94
N THR A 14 16.21 -1.59 -16.81
CA THR A 14 16.94 -1.27 -15.57
C THR A 14 16.88 0.22 -15.25
N LYS A 15 17.10 1.09 -16.24
CA LYS A 15 17.02 2.53 -16.06
C LYS A 15 15.61 2.98 -15.70
N LEU A 16 14.60 2.38 -16.34
CA LEU A 16 13.20 2.64 -16.00
C LEU A 16 12.86 2.21 -14.56
N LEU A 17 13.27 1.01 -14.15
CA LEU A 17 13.05 0.53 -12.78
C LEU A 17 13.68 1.48 -11.75
N ILE A 18 14.91 1.89 -11.93
CA ILE A 18 15.59 2.84 -11.04
C ILE A 18 14.83 4.18 -11.02
N LYS A 19 14.49 4.71 -12.20
CA LYS A 19 13.80 6.00 -12.37
C LYS A 19 12.43 6.04 -11.70
N PHE A 20 11.71 4.91 -11.65
CA PHE A 20 10.37 4.82 -11.08
C PHE A 20 10.39 4.32 -9.62
N SER A 21 11.23 3.32 -9.30
CA SER A 21 11.23 2.70 -7.98
C SER A 21 11.91 3.54 -6.92
N ILE A 22 13.04 4.21 -7.22
CA ILE A 22 13.74 5.03 -6.22
C ILE A 22 12.84 6.16 -5.69
N PRO A 23 12.17 6.99 -6.52
CA PRO A 23 11.24 7.98 -6.01
C PRO A 23 10.09 7.38 -5.20
N ALA A 24 9.58 6.21 -5.60
CA ALA A 24 8.51 5.54 -4.85
C ALA A 24 8.99 5.05 -3.48
N ILE A 25 10.19 4.45 -3.41
CA ILE A 25 10.81 4.01 -2.14
C ILE A 25 11.02 5.21 -1.20
N VAL A 26 11.60 6.30 -1.71
CA VAL A 26 11.79 7.52 -0.91
C VAL A 26 10.44 8.04 -0.40
N GLY A 27 9.42 8.08 -1.25
CA GLY A 27 8.08 8.48 -0.86
C GLY A 27 7.49 7.60 0.25
N MET A 28 7.71 6.28 0.20
CA MET A 28 7.25 5.34 1.24
C MET A 28 7.96 5.58 2.57
N PHE A 29 9.27 5.81 2.57
CA PHE A 29 10.01 6.12 3.79
C PHE A 29 9.61 7.46 4.38
N VAL A 30 9.40 8.48 3.58
CA VAL A 30 8.94 9.79 4.05
C VAL A 30 7.54 9.69 4.66
N ASN A 31 6.66 8.90 4.04
CA ASN A 31 5.33 8.63 4.58
C ASN A 31 5.38 7.92 5.95
N ALA A 32 6.28 6.94 6.11
CA ALA A 32 6.48 6.29 7.39
C ALA A 32 7.05 7.23 8.44
N LEU A 33 8.02 8.07 8.04
CA LEU A 33 8.68 9.00 8.94
C LEU A 33 7.68 10.03 9.50
N TYR A 34 6.85 10.63 8.64
CA TYR A 34 5.88 11.61 9.14
C TYR A 34 4.87 10.99 10.10
N ASN A 35 4.43 9.75 9.86
CA ASN A 35 3.53 9.03 10.79
C ASN A 35 4.18 8.80 12.17
N VAL A 36 5.49 8.58 12.22
CA VAL A 36 6.24 8.45 13.48
C VAL A 36 6.33 9.81 14.17
N VAL A 37 6.66 10.86 13.43
CA VAL A 37 6.79 12.23 13.96
C VAL A 37 5.47 12.74 14.53
N ASP A 38 4.35 12.52 13.81
CA ASP A 38 2.99 12.86 14.26
C ASP A 38 2.68 12.19 15.61
N ARG A 39 2.96 10.87 15.75
CA ARG A 39 2.78 10.15 17.02
C ARG A 39 3.68 10.68 18.14
N ILE A 40 4.90 11.09 17.83
CA ILE A 40 5.80 11.73 18.82
C ILE A 40 5.19 13.05 19.32
N TYR A 41 4.69 13.91 18.43
CA TYR A 41 4.05 15.15 18.84
C TYR A 41 2.81 14.89 19.70
N ILE A 42 1.93 13.97 19.29
CA ILE A 42 0.72 13.62 20.07
C ILE A 42 1.08 13.04 21.43
N GLY A 43 2.08 12.17 21.50
CA GLY A 43 2.53 11.56 22.76
C GLY A 43 3.12 12.56 23.75
N ASN A 44 3.63 13.67 23.26
CA ASN A 44 4.17 14.76 24.09
C ASN A 44 3.13 15.83 24.49
N ILE A 45 1.85 15.63 24.18
CA ILE A 45 0.79 16.51 24.68
C ILE A 45 0.69 16.35 26.19
N LYS A 46 0.84 17.44 26.93
CA LYS A 46 0.82 17.45 28.38
C LYS A 46 -0.50 16.88 28.90
N ASP A 47 -0.44 16.05 29.93
CA ASP A 47 -1.54 15.44 30.68
C ASP A 47 -2.43 14.45 29.90
N ILE A 48 -2.49 14.49 28.57
CA ILE A 48 -3.42 13.68 27.76
C ILE A 48 -2.74 12.87 26.65
N GLY A 49 -1.41 12.95 26.50
CA GLY A 49 -0.71 12.36 25.37
C GLY A 49 -0.96 10.84 25.20
N HIS A 50 -1.00 10.09 26.30
CA HIS A 50 -1.27 8.66 26.25
C HIS A 50 -2.73 8.34 25.84
N LEU A 51 -3.72 9.12 26.31
CA LEU A 51 -5.12 8.98 25.91
C LEU A 51 -5.33 9.41 24.46
N GLY A 52 -4.60 10.47 24.02
CA GLY A 52 -4.60 10.92 22.62
C GLY A 52 -4.10 9.83 21.66
N ILE A 53 -2.94 9.22 21.96
CA ILE A 53 -2.41 8.11 21.14
C ILE A 53 -3.37 6.94 21.12
N THR A 54 -3.96 6.59 22.28
CA THR A 54 -4.93 5.49 22.36
C THR A 54 -6.20 5.81 21.56
N GLY A 55 -6.73 7.03 21.66
CA GLY A 55 -7.88 7.48 20.89
C GLY A 55 -7.66 7.41 19.36
N ILE A 56 -6.49 7.84 18.88
CA ILE A 56 -6.11 7.69 17.47
C ILE A 56 -5.96 6.23 17.10
N GLY A 57 -5.38 5.40 17.97
CA GLY A 57 -5.27 3.96 17.77
C GLY A 57 -6.64 3.29 17.59
N VAL A 58 -7.65 3.72 18.35
CA VAL A 58 -9.05 3.25 18.19
C VAL A 58 -9.58 3.59 16.80
N VAL A 59 -9.31 4.78 16.26
CA VAL A 59 -9.81 5.22 14.94
C VAL A 59 -9.05 4.56 13.76
N PHE A 60 -7.88 3.98 14.01
CA PHE A 60 -7.01 3.44 12.97
C PHE A 60 -7.68 2.45 11.99
N PRO A 61 -8.60 1.54 12.41
CA PRO A 61 -9.34 0.68 11.47
C PRO A 61 -10.16 1.45 10.44
N VAL A 62 -10.73 2.61 10.81
CA VAL A 62 -11.46 3.47 9.88
C VAL A 62 -10.52 4.09 8.86
N VAL A 63 -9.34 4.54 9.30
CA VAL A 63 -8.30 5.08 8.41
C VAL A 63 -7.82 4.00 7.43
N ILE A 64 -7.64 2.75 7.89
CA ILE A 64 -7.30 1.61 7.01
C ILE A 64 -8.40 1.38 5.96
N LEU A 65 -9.66 1.48 6.32
CA LEU A 65 -10.77 1.32 5.39
C LEU A 65 -10.78 2.41 4.31
N ILE A 66 -10.58 3.68 4.70
CA ILE A 66 -10.45 4.80 3.76
C ILE A 66 -9.26 4.56 2.80
N PHE A 67 -8.13 4.12 3.34
CA PHE A 67 -6.94 3.80 2.56
C PHE A 67 -7.18 2.63 1.60
N ALA A 68 -7.92 1.59 2.01
CA ALA A 68 -8.29 0.47 1.15
C ALA A 68 -9.10 0.94 -0.08
N PHE A 69 -10.10 1.79 0.11
CA PHE A 69 -10.86 2.38 -1.00
C PHE A 69 -9.99 3.27 -1.90
N SER A 70 -9.05 4.01 -1.31
CA SER A 70 -8.08 4.81 -2.07
C SER A 70 -7.20 3.93 -2.97
N LEU A 71 -6.76 2.77 -2.46
CA LEU A 71 -6.00 1.78 -3.24
C LEU A 71 -6.85 1.10 -4.31
N LEU A 72 -8.13 0.80 -4.02
CA LEU A 72 -9.07 0.22 -4.98
C LEU A 72 -9.14 1.07 -6.25
N ILE A 73 -9.39 2.36 -6.08
CA ILE A 73 -9.52 3.27 -7.21
C ILE A 73 -8.14 3.62 -7.77
N GLY A 74 -7.17 3.94 -6.91
CA GLY A 74 -5.87 4.46 -7.31
C GLY A 74 -5.04 3.47 -8.12
N ILE A 75 -4.89 2.25 -7.61
CA ILE A 75 -4.12 1.20 -8.30
C ILE A 75 -4.88 0.69 -9.52
N GLY A 76 -6.22 0.57 -9.41
CA GLY A 76 -7.06 0.18 -10.53
C GLY A 76 -7.00 1.15 -11.71
N SER A 77 -7.14 2.45 -11.44
CA SER A 77 -7.04 3.48 -12.48
C SER A 77 -5.63 3.61 -13.05
N ALA A 78 -4.59 3.50 -12.21
CA ALA A 78 -3.20 3.52 -12.65
C ALA A 78 -2.89 2.37 -13.62
N ALA A 79 -3.41 1.16 -13.36
CA ALA A 79 -3.27 0.01 -14.25
C ALA A 79 -4.00 0.24 -15.58
N ALA A 80 -5.28 0.66 -15.54
CA ALA A 80 -6.06 0.95 -16.74
C ALA A 80 -5.41 2.04 -17.61
N VAL A 81 -5.00 3.15 -16.99
CA VAL A 81 -4.34 4.27 -17.68
C VAL A 81 -3.03 3.82 -18.32
N SER A 82 -2.18 3.06 -17.61
CA SER A 82 -0.90 2.63 -18.17
C SER A 82 -1.06 1.69 -19.37
N LEU A 83 -2.06 0.79 -19.33
CA LEU A 83 -2.43 -0.09 -20.46
C LEU A 83 -2.87 0.73 -21.67
N LYS A 84 -3.78 1.69 -21.48
CA LYS A 84 -4.30 2.53 -22.56
C LYS A 84 -3.24 3.44 -23.18
N LEU A 85 -2.35 3.99 -22.35
CA LEU A 85 -1.20 4.74 -22.85
C LEU A 85 -0.24 3.88 -23.66
N GLY A 86 -0.05 2.62 -23.29
CA GLY A 86 0.72 1.65 -24.09
C GLY A 86 0.08 1.35 -25.44
N MET A 87 -1.25 1.24 -25.49
CA MET A 87 -2.05 1.10 -26.72
C MET A 87 -2.07 2.38 -27.57
N LYS A 88 -1.43 3.47 -27.11
CA LYS A 88 -1.46 4.81 -27.72
C LYS A 88 -2.85 5.45 -27.73
N ASP A 89 -3.78 4.91 -26.95
CA ASP A 89 -5.14 5.41 -26.78
C ASP A 89 -5.22 6.41 -25.63
N ARG A 90 -4.78 7.63 -25.92
CA ARG A 90 -4.73 8.70 -24.94
C ARG A 90 -6.12 9.14 -24.50
N GLU A 91 -7.09 9.17 -25.41
CA GLU A 91 -8.46 9.60 -25.10
C GLU A 91 -9.13 8.66 -24.09
N GLU A 92 -8.98 7.35 -24.26
CA GLU A 92 -9.46 6.38 -23.28
C GLU A 92 -8.72 6.49 -21.94
N ALA A 93 -7.41 6.75 -21.94
CA ALA A 93 -6.67 6.98 -20.70
C ALA A 93 -7.20 8.23 -19.95
N GLU A 94 -7.54 9.33 -20.65
CA GLU A 94 -8.14 10.53 -20.07
C GLU A 94 -9.56 10.26 -19.54
N ARG A 95 -10.35 9.42 -20.23
CA ARG A 95 -11.67 8.97 -19.74
C ARG A 95 -11.56 8.13 -18.47
N PHE A 96 -10.58 7.20 -18.38
CA PHE A 96 -10.32 6.44 -17.15
C PHE A 96 -9.92 7.35 -15.98
N LEU A 97 -9.10 8.38 -16.22
CA LEU A 97 -8.76 9.39 -15.22
C LEU A 97 -10.03 10.14 -14.74
N GLY A 98 -10.91 10.57 -15.67
CA GLY A 98 -12.15 11.24 -15.33
C GLY A 98 -13.09 10.39 -14.48
N VAL A 99 -13.28 9.11 -14.85
CA VAL A 99 -14.10 8.16 -14.09
C VAL A 99 -13.47 7.88 -12.72
N ALA A 100 -12.14 7.79 -12.59
CA ALA A 100 -11.46 7.60 -11.31
C ALA A 100 -11.69 8.78 -10.36
N VAL A 101 -11.67 10.02 -10.88
CA VAL A 101 -12.01 11.23 -10.11
C VAL A 101 -13.46 11.19 -9.66
N PHE A 102 -14.40 10.85 -10.55
CA PHE A 102 -15.82 10.73 -10.22
C PHE A 102 -16.05 9.69 -9.11
N LEU A 103 -15.46 8.49 -9.25
CA LEU A 103 -15.55 7.43 -8.25
C LEU A 103 -14.97 7.87 -6.89
N SER A 104 -13.87 8.62 -6.91
CA SER A 104 -13.26 9.15 -5.69
C SER A 104 -14.22 10.07 -4.95
N PHE A 105 -14.94 10.95 -5.66
CA PHE A 105 -15.94 11.82 -5.04
C PHE A 105 -17.13 11.03 -4.47
N ILE A 106 -17.69 10.09 -5.23
CA ILE A 106 -18.85 9.30 -4.78
C ILE A 106 -18.47 8.45 -3.55
N ILE A 107 -17.36 7.71 -3.61
CA ILE A 107 -16.93 6.87 -2.50
C ILE A 107 -16.60 7.72 -1.28
N SER A 108 -15.95 8.86 -1.46
CA SER A 108 -15.69 9.80 -0.37
C SER A 108 -16.98 10.29 0.29
N ALA A 109 -17.96 10.73 -0.52
CA ALA A 109 -19.25 11.21 -0.01
C ALA A 109 -19.99 10.11 0.76
N VAL A 110 -20.03 8.89 0.23
CA VAL A 110 -20.66 7.74 0.89
C VAL A 110 -19.98 7.42 2.22
N LEU A 111 -18.65 7.35 2.24
CA LEU A 111 -17.90 7.07 3.47
C LEU A 111 -18.08 8.20 4.48
N MET A 112 -18.03 9.46 4.07
CA MET A 112 -18.24 10.61 4.95
C MET A 112 -19.60 10.55 5.62
N VAL A 113 -20.66 10.27 4.86
CA VAL A 113 -22.03 10.16 5.37
C VAL A 113 -22.14 8.98 6.35
N ILE A 114 -21.65 7.80 5.98
CA ILE A 114 -21.68 6.62 6.86
C ILE A 114 -20.93 6.88 8.17
N ILE A 115 -19.73 7.43 8.11
CA ILE A 115 -18.91 7.72 9.28
C ILE A 115 -19.59 8.79 10.14
N TYR A 116 -20.08 9.86 9.56
CA TYR A 116 -20.69 10.97 10.29
C TYR A 116 -21.90 10.54 11.09
N PHE A 117 -22.84 9.82 10.46
CA PHE A 117 -24.09 9.40 11.15
C PHE A 117 -23.90 8.21 12.10
N ASN A 118 -22.80 7.48 12.01
CA ASN A 118 -22.55 6.31 12.87
C ASN A 118 -21.30 6.47 13.75
N MET A 119 -20.76 7.67 13.88
CA MET A 119 -19.47 7.92 14.53
C MET A 119 -19.36 7.29 15.91
N ASP A 120 -20.34 7.52 16.79
CA ASP A 120 -20.34 7.01 18.15
C ASP A 120 -20.41 5.47 18.18
N LYS A 121 -21.27 4.90 17.34
CA LYS A 121 -21.39 3.43 17.22
C LYS A 121 -20.10 2.80 16.69
N ILE A 122 -19.47 3.43 15.71
CA ILE A 122 -18.20 2.97 15.12
C ILE A 122 -17.12 2.97 16.21
N ILE A 123 -16.97 4.06 16.98
CA ILE A 123 -15.94 4.16 18.02
C ILE A 123 -16.09 3.05 19.06
N TYR A 124 -17.30 2.81 19.57
CA TYR A 124 -17.53 1.72 20.53
C TYR A 124 -17.32 0.33 19.91
N LEU A 125 -17.75 0.11 18.65
CA LEU A 125 -17.57 -1.15 17.93
C LEU A 125 -16.10 -1.53 17.76
N ILE A 126 -15.24 -0.53 17.54
CA ILE A 126 -13.79 -0.74 17.33
C ILE A 126 -12.96 -0.69 18.62
N GLY A 127 -13.63 -0.67 19.80
CA GLY A 127 -13.00 -0.83 21.11
C GLY A 127 -12.71 0.49 21.85
N GLY A 128 -13.38 1.59 21.49
CA GLY A 128 -13.30 2.84 22.26
C GLY A 128 -13.89 2.68 23.67
N SER A 129 -13.18 3.17 24.67
CA SER A 129 -13.62 3.29 26.06
C SER A 129 -14.17 4.68 26.34
N ASN A 130 -14.87 4.87 27.47
CA ASN A 130 -15.36 6.19 27.87
C ASN A 130 -14.23 7.22 27.98
N ASP A 131 -13.04 6.81 28.44
CA ASP A 131 -11.88 7.69 28.61
C ASP A 131 -11.26 8.11 27.29
N THR A 132 -11.27 7.23 26.27
CA THR A 132 -10.71 7.50 24.95
C THR A 132 -11.71 8.08 23.96
N PHE A 133 -13.01 7.99 24.26
CA PHE A 133 -14.10 8.33 23.34
C PHE A 133 -14.01 9.75 22.82
N ILE A 134 -13.77 10.74 23.70
CA ILE A 134 -13.74 12.14 23.30
C ILE A 134 -12.58 12.41 22.30
N TYR A 135 -11.41 11.84 22.54
CA TYR A 135 -10.25 11.99 21.69
C TYR A 135 -10.43 11.28 20.35
N ALA A 136 -11.00 10.06 20.39
CA ALA A 136 -11.32 9.29 19.19
C ALA A 136 -12.39 10.01 18.33
N LYS A 137 -13.42 10.56 18.96
CA LYS A 137 -14.50 11.30 18.27
C LYS A 137 -14.00 12.57 17.63
N ASP A 138 -13.23 13.37 18.36
CA ASP A 138 -12.64 14.59 17.85
C ASP A 138 -11.73 14.30 16.65
N TYR A 139 -10.83 13.32 16.78
CA TYR A 139 -9.92 12.92 15.71
C TYR A 139 -10.70 12.41 14.48
N LEU A 140 -11.66 11.49 14.69
CA LEU A 140 -12.45 10.92 13.61
C LEU A 140 -13.32 11.97 12.89
N PHE A 141 -13.88 12.94 13.62
CA PHE A 141 -14.67 14.01 13.03
C PHE A 141 -13.86 14.81 12.01
N TYR A 142 -12.66 15.27 12.40
CA TYR A 142 -11.80 16.03 11.49
C TYR A 142 -11.27 15.14 10.37
N ILE A 143 -10.76 13.94 10.65
CA ILE A 143 -10.28 13.03 9.60
C ILE A 143 -11.38 12.73 8.57
N ASN A 144 -12.64 12.63 9.00
CA ASN A 144 -13.77 12.44 8.09
C ASN A 144 -13.90 13.58 7.06
N LEU A 145 -13.63 14.83 7.45
CA LEU A 145 -13.59 15.97 6.51
C LEU A 145 -12.44 15.86 5.51
N GLY A 146 -11.37 15.14 5.85
CA GLY A 146 -10.22 14.90 4.99
C GLY A 146 -10.41 13.75 3.98
N VAL A 147 -11.45 12.92 4.12
CA VAL A 147 -11.66 11.72 3.28
C VAL A 147 -11.58 12.01 1.76
N PRO A 148 -12.21 13.08 1.22
CA PRO A 148 -12.10 13.39 -0.20
C PRO A 148 -10.66 13.69 -0.64
N ALA A 149 -9.91 14.42 0.17
CA ALA A 149 -8.53 14.77 -0.13
C ALA A 149 -7.61 13.55 -0.05
N ALA A 150 -7.81 12.68 0.94
CA ALA A 150 -7.07 11.43 1.12
C ALA A 150 -7.26 10.49 -0.08
N ILE A 151 -8.52 10.23 -0.47
CA ILE A 151 -8.84 9.32 -1.58
C ILE A 151 -8.37 9.92 -2.90
N LEU A 152 -8.83 11.13 -3.25
CA LEU A 152 -8.50 11.73 -4.53
C LEU A 152 -7.00 12.01 -4.69
N GLY A 153 -6.33 12.47 -3.62
CA GLY A 153 -4.90 12.72 -3.63
C GLY A 153 -4.10 11.46 -3.96
N LEU A 154 -4.42 10.31 -3.33
CA LEU A 154 -3.76 9.04 -3.58
C LEU A 154 -4.08 8.47 -4.96
N VAL A 155 -5.33 8.58 -5.41
CA VAL A 155 -5.76 8.16 -6.76
C VAL A 155 -4.98 8.91 -7.82
N LEU A 156 -4.98 10.23 -7.76
CA LEU A 156 -4.26 11.07 -8.72
C LEU A 156 -2.74 10.84 -8.64
N ASN A 157 -2.17 10.67 -7.46
CA ASN A 157 -0.74 10.33 -7.27
C ASN A 157 -0.38 9.02 -7.98
N SER A 158 -1.26 8.01 -7.92
CA SER A 158 -1.05 6.73 -8.62
C SER A 158 -1.08 6.90 -10.13
N VAL A 159 -2.01 7.71 -10.66
CA VAL A 159 -2.09 7.99 -12.09
C VAL A 159 -0.93 8.87 -12.59
N ILE A 160 -0.39 9.79 -11.77
CA ILE A 160 0.82 10.57 -12.10
C ILE A 160 2.01 9.65 -12.41
N ARG A 161 2.16 8.55 -11.66
CA ARG A 161 3.20 7.55 -11.96
C ARG A 161 2.96 6.88 -13.30
N SER A 162 1.72 6.49 -13.60
CA SER A 162 1.34 5.88 -14.88
C SER A 162 1.49 6.85 -16.06
N ASP A 163 1.32 8.14 -15.83
CA ASP A 163 1.60 9.21 -16.81
C ASP A 163 3.12 9.42 -17.05
N GLY A 164 3.97 8.67 -16.36
CA GLY A 164 5.43 8.70 -16.54
C GLY A 164 6.16 9.77 -15.72
N SER A 165 5.57 10.26 -14.64
CA SER A 165 6.12 11.34 -13.81
C SER A 165 6.38 10.91 -12.35
N PRO A 166 7.20 9.87 -12.08
CA PRO A 166 7.41 9.33 -10.73
C PRO A 166 8.02 10.34 -9.75
N LYS A 167 8.88 11.24 -10.22
CA LYS A 167 9.45 12.31 -9.38
C LYS A 167 8.38 13.29 -8.88
N ILE A 168 7.37 13.59 -9.69
CA ILE A 168 6.26 14.47 -9.29
C ILE A 168 5.35 13.74 -8.29
N ALA A 169 5.11 12.44 -8.50
CA ALA A 169 4.39 11.60 -7.55
C ALA A 169 5.10 11.55 -6.19
N MET A 170 6.42 11.40 -6.15
CA MET A 170 7.21 11.52 -4.92
C MET A 170 7.06 12.91 -4.29
N GLY A 171 7.14 13.97 -5.11
CA GLY A 171 6.96 15.35 -4.65
C GLY A 171 5.63 15.57 -3.95
N THR A 172 4.55 14.91 -4.38
CA THR A 172 3.25 14.97 -3.71
C THR A 172 3.34 14.45 -2.27
N LEU A 173 4.02 13.32 -2.07
CA LEU A 173 4.18 12.72 -0.73
C LEU A 173 5.06 13.61 0.16
N LEU A 174 6.15 14.15 -0.41
CA LEU A 174 7.04 15.09 0.31
C LEU A 174 6.31 16.35 0.76
N ILE A 175 5.53 16.98 -0.15
CA ILE A 175 4.77 18.18 0.16
C ILE A 175 3.78 17.91 1.30
N GLY A 176 3.04 16.80 1.24
CA GLY A 176 2.12 16.41 2.30
C GLY A 176 2.83 16.20 3.64
N ALA A 177 3.91 15.42 3.64
CA ALA A 177 4.66 15.12 4.86
C ALA A 177 5.29 16.38 5.47
N ILE A 178 5.92 17.24 4.67
CA ILE A 178 6.52 18.49 5.16
C ILE A 178 5.43 19.41 5.72
N THR A 179 4.31 19.57 5.02
CA THR A 179 3.19 20.39 5.49
C THR A 179 2.66 19.87 6.83
N ASN A 180 2.50 18.57 7.00
CA ASN A 180 2.02 17.96 8.23
C ASN A 180 3.03 18.20 9.38
N ILE A 181 4.32 17.85 9.19
CA ILE A 181 5.37 18.02 10.21
C ILE A 181 5.50 19.47 10.68
N VAL A 182 5.28 20.44 9.78
CA VAL A 182 5.33 21.87 10.14
C VAL A 182 4.05 22.32 10.86
N LEU A 183 2.89 21.86 10.43
CA LEU A 183 1.61 22.27 11.00
C LEU A 183 1.28 21.60 12.33
N ASP A 184 1.72 20.35 12.54
CA ASP A 184 1.48 19.63 13.80
C ASP A 184 1.87 20.41 15.04
N PRO A 185 3.13 20.87 15.22
CA PRO A 185 3.51 21.62 16.42
C PRO A 185 2.76 22.95 16.55
N ILE A 186 2.37 23.57 15.44
CA ILE A 186 1.61 24.83 15.44
C ILE A 186 0.21 24.61 16.00
N PHE A 187 -0.52 23.62 15.48
CA PHE A 187 -1.90 23.35 15.92
C PHE A 187 -1.93 22.64 17.28
N ILE A 188 -1.00 21.71 17.52
CA ILE A 188 -0.98 20.93 18.77
C ILE A 188 -0.58 21.79 19.96
N PHE A 189 0.55 22.52 19.86
CA PHE A 189 1.19 23.19 20.99
C PHE A 189 0.94 24.70 21.00
N ILE A 190 1.14 25.41 19.87
CA ILE A 190 1.01 26.87 19.84
C ILE A 190 -0.46 27.27 19.98
N PHE A 191 -1.36 26.64 19.23
CA PHE A 191 -2.80 26.90 19.35
C PHE A 191 -3.47 26.06 20.46
N GLY A 192 -2.74 25.14 21.10
CA GLY A 192 -3.25 24.35 22.22
C GLY A 192 -4.39 23.41 21.87
N MET A 193 -4.55 23.02 20.58
CA MET A 193 -5.67 22.23 20.12
C MET A 193 -5.51 20.71 20.40
N GLY A 194 -4.32 20.28 20.86
CA GLY A 194 -4.07 18.88 21.21
C GLY A 194 -4.35 17.92 20.03
N VAL A 195 -5.10 16.83 20.30
CA VAL A 195 -5.42 15.79 19.30
C VAL A 195 -6.22 16.34 18.11
N LYS A 196 -7.10 17.34 18.34
CA LYS A 196 -7.82 18.04 17.25
C LYS A 196 -6.84 18.74 16.31
N GLY A 197 -5.78 19.35 16.87
CA GLY A 197 -4.75 20.04 16.12
C GLY A 197 -4.01 19.09 15.18
N ALA A 198 -3.62 17.90 15.63
CA ALA A 198 -3.02 16.87 14.79
C ALA A 198 -3.94 16.45 13.63
N ALA A 199 -5.22 16.23 13.90
CA ALA A 199 -6.18 15.90 12.86
C ALA A 199 -6.31 17.01 11.82
N ILE A 200 -6.39 18.28 12.25
CA ILE A 200 -6.48 19.44 11.35
C ILE A 200 -5.22 19.57 10.48
N ALA A 201 -4.03 19.45 11.06
CA ALA A 201 -2.77 19.47 10.33
C ALA A 201 -2.72 18.37 9.26
N THR A 202 -3.16 17.17 9.62
CA THR A 202 -3.26 16.02 8.69
C THR A 202 -4.20 16.33 7.53
N ILE A 203 -5.39 16.88 7.78
CA ILE A 203 -6.35 17.23 6.70
C ILE A 203 -5.77 18.30 5.78
N ILE A 204 -5.21 19.35 6.34
CA ILE A 204 -4.63 20.44 5.54
C ILE A 204 -3.52 19.87 4.64
N SER A 205 -2.65 19.02 5.16
CA SER A 205 -1.57 18.40 4.38
C SER A 205 -2.11 17.51 3.25
N GLN A 206 -3.20 16.78 3.49
CA GLN A 206 -3.89 15.99 2.46
C GLN A 206 -4.51 16.87 1.37
N TYR A 207 -5.17 17.97 1.73
CA TYR A 207 -5.70 18.92 0.76
C TYR A 207 -4.61 19.60 -0.07
N VAL A 208 -3.50 20.00 0.55
CA VAL A 208 -2.34 20.57 -0.15
C VAL A 208 -1.79 19.55 -1.17
N SER A 209 -1.61 18.29 -0.76
CA SER A 209 -1.19 17.20 -1.65
C SER A 209 -2.18 16.98 -2.80
N MET A 210 -3.48 16.96 -2.50
CA MET A 210 -4.53 16.80 -3.51
C MET A 210 -4.51 17.93 -4.52
N PHE A 211 -4.45 19.20 -4.08
CA PHE A 211 -4.39 20.36 -4.99
C PHE A 211 -3.13 20.34 -5.85
N TRP A 212 -1.99 19.91 -5.31
CA TRP A 212 -0.77 19.70 -6.08
C TRP A 212 -0.95 18.66 -7.20
N THR A 213 -1.62 17.54 -6.93
CA THR A 213 -1.90 16.52 -7.95
C THR A 213 -2.87 17.02 -9.01
N ILE A 214 -3.91 17.76 -8.64
CA ILE A 214 -4.84 18.40 -9.58
C ILE A 214 -4.11 19.40 -10.47
N TYR A 215 -3.24 20.22 -9.88
CA TYR A 215 -2.44 21.20 -10.62
C TYR A 215 -1.53 20.51 -11.67
N TYR A 216 -0.96 19.34 -11.33
CA TYR A 216 -0.17 18.56 -12.29
C TYR A 216 -0.97 18.26 -13.57
N PHE A 217 -2.19 17.73 -13.45
CA PHE A 217 -3.02 17.39 -14.62
C PHE A 217 -3.49 18.60 -15.43
N LYS A 218 -3.49 19.80 -14.85
CA LYS A 218 -3.72 21.05 -15.57
C LYS A 218 -2.45 21.62 -16.22
N SER A 219 -1.28 21.23 -15.75
CA SER A 219 0.01 21.73 -16.21
C SER A 219 0.42 21.14 -17.57
N LYS A 220 1.39 21.77 -18.25
CA LYS A 220 1.99 21.25 -19.48
C LYS A 220 2.87 20.01 -19.27
N LYS A 221 3.15 19.63 -18.01
CA LYS A 221 3.98 18.46 -17.65
C LYS A 221 3.21 17.15 -17.81
N SER A 222 1.91 17.16 -17.61
CA SER A 222 1.04 16.00 -17.76
C SER A 222 0.79 15.71 -19.24
N LYS A 223 0.85 14.42 -19.59
CA LYS A 223 0.58 13.90 -20.93
C LYS A 223 -0.89 13.66 -21.16
N ILE A 224 -1.60 13.21 -20.13
CA ILE A 224 -3.06 13.10 -20.10
C ILE A 224 -3.66 14.28 -19.35
N LYS A 225 -4.85 14.70 -19.73
CA LYS A 225 -5.53 15.87 -19.14
C LYS A 225 -6.74 15.45 -18.36
N LEU A 226 -6.97 16.12 -17.24
CA LEU A 226 -8.24 16.03 -16.53
C LEU A 226 -9.26 16.92 -17.22
N ILE A 227 -10.13 16.30 -18.01
CA ILE A 227 -11.13 16.98 -18.83
C ILE A 227 -12.48 16.91 -18.11
N LYS A 228 -13.14 18.05 -17.90
CA LYS A 228 -14.42 18.11 -17.15
C LYS A 228 -15.52 17.22 -17.73
N LYS A 229 -15.60 17.10 -19.06
CA LYS A 229 -16.60 16.25 -19.74
C LYS A 229 -16.45 14.76 -19.43
N ASP A 230 -15.24 14.32 -19.03
CA ASP A 230 -14.94 12.93 -18.76
C ASP A 230 -15.13 12.56 -17.26
N ILE A 231 -15.38 13.58 -16.40
CA ILE A 231 -15.72 13.37 -14.99
C ILE A 231 -17.20 12.99 -14.88
N VAL A 232 -17.50 11.80 -15.34
CA VAL A 232 -18.88 11.28 -15.39
C VAL A 232 -18.90 9.82 -14.96
N PHE A 233 -20.05 9.33 -14.50
CA PHE A 233 -20.21 7.92 -14.21
C PHE A 233 -20.23 7.10 -15.49
N ASN A 234 -19.35 6.13 -15.59
CA ASN A 234 -19.37 5.12 -16.63
C ASN A 234 -19.22 3.75 -15.96
N PHE A 235 -20.31 2.98 -15.94
CA PHE A 235 -20.37 1.69 -15.25
C PHE A 235 -19.28 0.71 -15.70
N HIS A 236 -19.03 0.64 -17.02
CA HIS A 236 -18.05 -0.31 -17.57
C HIS A 236 -16.63 0.04 -17.09
N LYS A 237 -16.22 1.29 -17.21
CA LYS A 237 -14.90 1.77 -16.73
C LYS A 237 -14.78 1.71 -15.21
N ALA A 238 -15.84 2.06 -14.49
CA ALA A 238 -15.89 1.94 -13.03
C ALA A 238 -15.69 0.49 -12.58
N LYS A 239 -16.38 -0.45 -13.22
CA LYS A 239 -16.21 -1.89 -12.97
C LYS A 239 -14.80 -2.35 -13.27
N GLU A 240 -14.21 -1.90 -14.38
CA GLU A 240 -12.83 -2.25 -14.75
C GLU A 240 -11.82 -1.72 -13.73
N ILE A 241 -11.94 -0.45 -13.30
CA ILE A 241 -11.12 0.13 -12.23
C ILE A 241 -11.24 -0.68 -10.94
N CYS A 242 -12.47 -0.97 -10.50
CA CYS A 242 -12.70 -1.73 -9.28
C CYS A 242 -12.15 -3.16 -9.37
N LEU A 243 -12.29 -3.82 -10.52
CA LEU A 243 -11.73 -5.15 -10.72
C LEU A 243 -10.20 -5.13 -10.67
N LEU A 244 -9.55 -4.20 -11.37
CA LEU A 244 -8.10 -4.05 -11.36
C LEU A 244 -7.55 -3.68 -9.98
N GLY A 245 -8.26 -2.88 -9.20
CA GLY A 245 -7.86 -2.49 -7.85
C GLY A 245 -8.25 -3.48 -6.74
N SER A 246 -9.10 -4.47 -7.05
CA SER A 246 -9.70 -5.38 -6.06
C SER A 246 -8.68 -6.16 -5.23
N SER A 247 -7.55 -6.55 -5.82
CA SER A 247 -6.49 -7.26 -5.11
C SER A 247 -5.86 -6.41 -4.01
N ALA A 248 -5.57 -5.14 -4.28
CA ALA A 248 -5.00 -4.22 -3.29
C ALA A 248 -5.99 -3.92 -2.17
N PHE A 249 -7.26 -3.74 -2.51
CA PHE A 249 -8.35 -3.59 -1.54
C PHE A 249 -8.47 -4.81 -0.63
N ALA A 250 -8.49 -6.01 -1.21
CA ALA A 250 -8.63 -7.26 -0.47
C ALA A 250 -7.43 -7.55 0.46
N ILE A 251 -6.19 -7.23 0.01
CA ILE A 251 -5.00 -7.31 0.86
C ILE A 251 -5.17 -6.43 2.10
N GLN A 252 -5.62 -5.20 1.91
CA GLN A 252 -5.72 -4.23 3.00
C GLN A 252 -6.77 -4.64 4.04
N LEU A 253 -7.94 -5.12 3.59
CA LEU A 253 -8.97 -5.65 4.49
C LEU A 253 -8.52 -6.96 5.15
N GLY A 254 -7.91 -7.86 4.37
CA GLY A 254 -7.40 -9.14 4.89
C GLY A 254 -6.33 -8.96 5.95
N PHE A 255 -5.50 -7.91 5.84
CA PHE A 255 -4.49 -7.57 6.84
C PHE A 255 -5.12 -7.30 8.22
N GLY A 256 -6.20 -6.53 8.28
CA GLY A 256 -6.91 -6.28 9.53
C GLY A 256 -7.49 -7.56 10.15
N LEU A 257 -8.09 -8.42 9.34
CA LEU A 257 -8.63 -9.70 9.80
C LEU A 257 -7.54 -10.64 10.32
N VAL A 258 -6.41 -10.70 9.62
CA VAL A 258 -5.26 -11.52 10.05
C VAL A 258 -4.71 -11.02 11.38
N ILE A 259 -4.55 -9.71 11.58
CA ILE A 259 -4.08 -9.15 12.85
C ILE A 259 -5.04 -9.51 13.99
N TYR A 260 -6.34 -9.41 13.76
CA TYR A 260 -7.34 -9.77 14.77
C TYR A 260 -7.21 -11.24 15.20
N ILE A 261 -7.17 -12.16 14.23
CA ILE A 261 -7.01 -13.59 14.50
C ILE A 261 -5.66 -13.87 15.17
N LEU A 262 -4.59 -13.28 14.67
CA LEU A 262 -3.23 -13.40 15.19
C LEU A 262 -3.17 -13.00 16.67
N ASN A 263 -3.70 -11.85 17.04
CA ASN A 263 -3.71 -11.38 18.43
C ASN A 263 -4.56 -12.30 19.32
N THR A 264 -5.70 -12.79 18.84
CA THR A 264 -6.56 -13.74 19.57
C THR A 264 -5.82 -15.04 19.85
N VAL A 265 -5.13 -15.58 18.86
CA VAL A 265 -4.37 -16.84 19.01
C VAL A 265 -3.12 -16.63 19.85
N LEU A 266 -2.40 -15.51 19.70
CA LEU A 266 -1.25 -15.16 20.54
C LEU A 266 -1.65 -15.05 22.01
N LYS A 267 -2.77 -14.39 22.32
CA LYS A 267 -3.28 -14.28 23.69
C LYS A 267 -3.51 -15.64 24.31
N LYS A 268 -4.07 -16.58 23.55
CA LYS A 268 -4.39 -17.94 24.01
C LYS A 268 -3.15 -18.80 24.30
N TYR A 269 -2.11 -18.71 23.46
CA TYR A 269 -0.95 -19.62 23.51
C TYR A 269 0.31 -19.01 24.12
N GLY A 270 0.42 -17.67 24.18
CA GLY A 270 1.64 -17.00 24.63
C GLY A 270 1.43 -15.76 25.50
N GLY A 271 0.16 -15.42 25.82
CA GLY A 271 -0.17 -14.29 26.67
C GLY A 271 0.23 -12.92 26.09
N ASP A 272 0.15 -11.89 26.93
CA ASP A 272 0.40 -10.49 26.53
C ASP A 272 1.87 -10.23 26.10
N THR A 273 2.82 -10.93 26.70
CA THR A 273 4.26 -10.83 26.31
C THR A 273 4.47 -11.21 24.84
N SER A 274 3.78 -12.26 24.37
CA SER A 274 3.88 -12.70 22.97
C SER A 274 3.19 -11.76 21.99
N ILE A 275 2.13 -11.07 22.41
CA ILE A 275 1.51 -9.99 21.61
C ILE A 275 2.50 -8.84 21.47
N GLY A 276 3.17 -8.44 22.56
CA GLY A 276 4.21 -7.41 22.52
C GLY A 276 5.40 -7.81 21.61
N ALA A 277 5.84 -9.05 21.68
CA ALA A 277 6.88 -9.58 20.81
C ALA A 277 6.48 -9.54 19.33
N MET A 278 5.24 -9.93 19.00
CA MET A 278 4.72 -9.90 17.65
C MET A 278 4.58 -8.47 17.11
N ALA A 279 4.22 -7.51 17.95
CA ALA A 279 4.17 -6.10 17.54
C ALA A 279 5.55 -5.59 17.09
N ILE A 280 6.61 -5.98 17.80
CA ILE A 280 8.00 -5.67 17.41
C ILE A 280 8.34 -6.38 16.09
N VAL A 281 8.04 -7.67 15.96
CA VAL A 281 8.27 -8.45 14.72
C VAL A 281 7.56 -7.80 13.53
N GLN A 282 6.29 -7.42 13.67
CA GLN A 282 5.50 -6.76 12.62
C GLN A 282 6.09 -5.40 12.21
N SER A 283 6.63 -4.65 13.17
CA SER A 283 7.31 -3.38 12.88
C SER A 283 8.52 -3.59 11.96
N PHE A 284 9.35 -4.59 12.24
CA PHE A 284 10.48 -4.94 11.38
C PHE A 284 10.05 -5.44 10.01
N VAL A 285 9.08 -6.34 9.94
CA VAL A 285 8.57 -6.88 8.67
C VAL A 285 8.00 -5.75 7.81
N THR A 286 7.26 -4.82 8.39
CA THR A 286 6.72 -3.65 7.69
C THR A 286 7.84 -2.77 7.14
N PHE A 287 8.85 -2.46 7.95
CA PHE A 287 10.00 -1.66 7.52
C PHE A 287 10.77 -2.32 6.37
N MET A 288 11.00 -3.64 6.46
CA MET A 288 11.64 -4.41 5.40
C MET A 288 10.80 -4.50 4.12
N ALA A 289 9.48 -4.46 4.22
CA ALA A 289 8.57 -4.52 3.08
C ALA A 289 8.42 -3.19 2.33
N MET A 290 8.70 -2.04 2.96
CA MET A 290 8.55 -0.72 2.34
C MET A 290 9.28 -0.55 1.00
N PRO A 291 10.57 -0.92 0.87
CA PRO A 291 11.26 -0.84 -0.41
C PRO A 291 10.63 -1.73 -1.49
N ILE A 292 10.08 -2.89 -1.09
CA ILE A 292 9.41 -3.81 -2.02
C ILE A 292 8.11 -3.18 -2.55
N PHE A 293 7.34 -2.53 -1.70
CA PHE A 293 6.16 -1.77 -2.13
C PHE A 293 6.54 -0.60 -3.04
N GLY A 294 7.69 0.06 -2.80
CA GLY A 294 8.22 1.08 -3.69
C GLY A 294 8.59 0.53 -5.08
N ILE A 295 9.22 -0.66 -5.14
CA ILE A 295 9.46 -1.37 -6.41
C ILE A 295 8.15 -1.67 -7.12
N ASN A 296 7.13 -2.15 -6.40
CA ASN A 296 5.82 -2.45 -6.97
C ASN A 296 5.15 -1.22 -7.59
N GLN A 297 5.20 -0.10 -6.90
CA GLN A 297 4.66 1.15 -7.43
C GLN A 297 5.44 1.65 -8.65
N GLY A 298 6.74 1.35 -8.72
CA GLY A 298 7.60 1.71 -9.84
C GLY A 298 7.42 0.81 -11.06
N ILE A 299 7.30 -0.51 -10.86
CA ILE A 299 7.22 -1.47 -11.96
C ILE A 299 5.84 -1.53 -12.61
N GLN A 300 4.77 -1.24 -11.86
CA GLN A 300 3.39 -1.31 -12.35
C GLN A 300 3.16 -0.54 -13.66
N PRO A 301 3.50 0.76 -13.77
CA PRO A 301 3.33 1.50 -15.02
C PRO A 301 4.22 0.98 -16.16
N ILE A 302 5.41 0.45 -15.86
CA ILE A 302 6.32 -0.11 -16.87
C ILE A 302 5.71 -1.37 -17.47
N LEU A 303 5.18 -2.27 -16.64
CA LEU A 303 4.52 -3.51 -17.07
C LEU A 303 3.26 -3.20 -17.88
N GLY A 304 2.37 -2.34 -17.35
CA GLY A 304 1.11 -2.00 -18.02
C GLY A 304 1.33 -1.33 -19.36
N TYR A 305 2.23 -0.36 -19.43
CA TYR A 305 2.55 0.35 -20.66
C TYR A 305 3.12 -0.60 -21.73
N ASN A 306 4.16 -1.39 -21.40
CA ASN A 306 4.79 -2.29 -22.37
C ASN A 306 3.85 -3.45 -22.78
N TYR A 307 2.95 -3.89 -21.90
CA TYR A 307 1.93 -4.88 -22.25
C TYR A 307 0.90 -4.30 -23.21
N GLY A 308 0.41 -3.08 -22.95
CA GLY A 308 -0.49 -2.36 -23.87
C GLY A 308 0.14 -2.06 -25.23
N ALA A 309 1.47 -1.83 -25.28
CA ALA A 309 2.25 -1.64 -26.50
C ALA A 309 2.65 -2.96 -27.19
N GLU A 310 2.15 -4.11 -26.71
CA GLU A 310 2.46 -5.45 -27.23
C GLU A 310 3.96 -5.83 -27.22
N LYS A 311 4.78 -5.13 -26.39
CA LYS A 311 6.23 -5.36 -26.26
C LYS A 311 6.53 -6.46 -25.23
N TYR A 312 6.11 -7.68 -25.49
CA TYR A 312 6.14 -8.79 -24.54
C TYR A 312 7.55 -9.16 -24.06
N LYS A 313 8.59 -9.04 -24.89
CA LYS A 313 10.02 -9.17 -24.45
C LYS A 313 10.34 -8.22 -23.30
N ARG A 314 9.94 -6.96 -23.41
CA ARG A 314 10.18 -5.94 -22.38
C ARG A 314 9.34 -6.18 -21.14
N VAL A 315 8.12 -6.70 -21.30
CA VAL A 315 7.26 -7.11 -20.16
C VAL A 315 7.94 -8.22 -19.35
N LYS A 316 8.45 -9.27 -20.01
CA LYS A 316 9.20 -10.36 -19.34
C LYS A 316 10.46 -9.83 -18.66
N GLU A 317 11.24 -9.01 -19.35
CA GLU A 317 12.45 -8.39 -18.79
C GLU A 317 12.13 -7.55 -17.55
N ALA A 318 11.06 -6.72 -17.60
CA ALA A 318 10.63 -5.91 -16.46
C ALA A 318 10.21 -6.79 -15.28
N LEU A 319 9.43 -7.85 -15.52
CA LEU A 319 9.03 -8.79 -14.48
C LEU A 319 10.25 -9.44 -13.81
N TYR A 320 11.17 -10.01 -14.59
CA TYR A 320 12.36 -10.66 -14.03
C TYR A 320 13.27 -9.71 -13.26
N LYS A 321 13.52 -8.52 -13.79
CA LYS A 321 14.34 -7.50 -13.11
C LYS A 321 13.67 -6.96 -11.85
N GLY A 322 12.33 -6.82 -11.86
CA GLY A 322 11.58 -6.43 -10.68
C GLY A 322 11.62 -7.50 -9.59
N ILE A 323 11.43 -8.78 -9.96
CA ILE A 323 11.58 -9.92 -9.03
C ILE A 323 13.00 -9.95 -8.46
N PHE A 324 14.01 -9.82 -9.29
CA PHE A 324 15.41 -9.83 -8.88
C PHE A 324 15.71 -8.72 -7.87
N ALA A 325 15.29 -7.49 -8.17
CA ALA A 325 15.48 -6.34 -7.27
C ALA A 325 14.76 -6.54 -5.92
N ALA A 326 13.52 -7.00 -5.94
CA ALA A 326 12.75 -7.28 -4.73
C ALA A 326 13.37 -8.43 -3.91
N THR A 327 13.87 -9.47 -4.57
CA THR A 327 14.54 -10.60 -3.92
C THR A 327 15.84 -10.17 -3.24
N ILE A 328 16.64 -9.30 -3.86
CA ILE A 328 17.85 -8.74 -3.24
C ILE A 328 17.48 -7.99 -1.96
N ILE A 329 16.46 -7.16 -1.99
CA ILE A 329 15.99 -6.43 -0.80
C ILE A 329 15.52 -7.40 0.29
N CYS A 330 14.79 -8.44 -0.08
CA CYS A 330 14.37 -9.48 0.86
C CYS A 330 15.57 -10.22 1.47
N ILE A 331 16.59 -10.53 0.69
CA ILE A 331 17.83 -11.18 1.18
C ILE A 331 18.57 -10.25 2.13
N ILE A 332 18.72 -8.97 1.81
CA ILE A 332 19.33 -7.98 2.70
C ILE A 332 18.58 -7.92 4.04
N GLY A 333 17.25 -7.80 4.01
CA GLY A 333 16.43 -7.79 5.21
C GLY A 333 16.55 -9.08 6.02
N TYR A 334 16.47 -10.24 5.37
CA TYR A 334 16.68 -11.56 5.98
C TYR A 334 18.04 -11.66 6.66
N THR A 335 19.11 -11.28 5.96
CA THR A 335 20.49 -11.35 6.47
C THR A 335 20.67 -10.38 7.65
N SER A 336 20.11 -9.18 7.57
CA SER A 336 20.14 -8.20 8.67
C SER A 336 19.49 -8.76 9.94
N VAL A 337 18.35 -9.44 9.83
CA VAL A 337 17.69 -10.10 10.96
C VAL A 337 18.57 -11.23 11.51
N ARG A 338 19.23 -12.03 10.67
CA ARG A 338 20.09 -13.14 11.15
C ARG A 338 21.33 -12.64 11.88
N LEU A 339 21.97 -11.59 11.38
CA LEU A 339 23.21 -11.06 11.93
C LEU A 339 22.98 -10.11 13.11
N PHE A 340 21.99 -9.24 13.04
CA PHE A 340 21.82 -8.11 13.96
C PHE A 340 20.56 -8.18 14.83
N SER A 341 19.91 -9.36 14.97
CA SER A 341 18.65 -9.48 15.71
C SER A 341 18.70 -8.89 17.12
N ASN A 342 19.79 -9.08 17.87
CA ASN A 342 19.93 -8.57 19.22
C ASN A 342 19.91 -7.03 19.24
N THR A 343 20.76 -6.40 18.44
CA THR A 343 20.87 -4.94 18.33
C THR A 343 19.54 -4.31 17.87
N LEU A 344 18.90 -4.93 16.88
CA LEU A 344 17.61 -4.46 16.37
C LEU A 344 16.54 -4.49 17.47
N ILE A 345 16.43 -5.60 18.23
CA ILE A 345 15.40 -5.74 19.26
C ILE A 345 15.65 -4.80 20.45
N GLN A 346 16.91 -4.55 20.81
CA GLN A 346 17.29 -3.63 21.87
C GLN A 346 16.79 -2.19 21.64
N ILE A 347 16.57 -1.79 20.38
CA ILE A 347 15.98 -0.50 20.06
C ILE A 347 14.54 -0.38 20.62
N PHE A 348 13.82 -1.50 20.72
CA PHE A 348 12.40 -1.52 21.10
C PHE A 348 12.17 -1.87 22.57
N THR A 349 13.05 -2.71 23.16
CA THR A 349 12.85 -3.18 24.53
C THR A 349 14.16 -3.56 25.20
N THR A 350 14.23 -3.29 26.50
CA THR A 350 15.34 -3.69 27.37
C THR A 350 14.99 -4.91 28.25
N LYS A 351 13.71 -5.37 28.24
CA LYS A 351 13.25 -6.52 29.04
C LYS A 351 13.76 -7.82 28.46
N PRO A 352 14.59 -8.62 29.20
CA PRO A 352 15.22 -9.83 28.67
C PRO A 352 14.24 -10.88 28.14
N GLU A 353 13.16 -11.14 28.89
CA GLU A 353 12.12 -12.11 28.49
C GLU A 353 11.49 -11.75 27.14
N LEU A 354 11.11 -10.47 26.95
CA LEU A 354 10.53 -10.00 25.71
C LEU A 354 11.54 -10.05 24.55
N GLN A 355 12.82 -9.76 24.84
CA GLN A 355 13.89 -9.86 23.85
C GLN A 355 14.05 -11.29 23.33
N GLU A 356 14.02 -12.28 24.22
CA GLU A 356 14.23 -13.68 23.85
C GLU A 356 13.09 -14.22 22.96
N ILE A 357 11.84 -13.97 23.36
CA ILE A 357 10.64 -14.34 22.57
C ILE A 357 10.66 -13.64 21.22
N THR A 358 10.97 -12.33 21.20
CA THR A 358 11.00 -11.53 19.97
C THR A 358 12.11 -12.03 19.03
N LYS A 359 13.28 -12.38 19.56
CA LYS A 359 14.42 -12.90 18.77
C LYS A 359 14.07 -14.20 18.07
N TYR A 360 13.46 -15.13 18.80
CA TYR A 360 12.99 -16.37 18.23
C TYR A 360 11.89 -16.11 17.17
N GLY A 361 10.87 -15.35 17.55
CA GLY A 361 9.75 -15.00 16.66
C GLY A 361 10.20 -14.30 15.40
N LEU A 362 11.09 -13.30 15.49
CA LEU A 362 11.61 -12.57 14.34
C LEU A 362 12.36 -13.50 13.37
N LYS A 363 13.22 -14.38 13.90
CA LYS A 363 13.94 -15.36 13.09
C LYS A 363 13.01 -16.38 12.43
N ALA A 364 12.04 -16.90 13.15
CA ALA A 364 11.08 -17.87 12.62
C ALA A 364 10.17 -17.24 11.58
N TYR A 365 9.57 -16.10 11.90
CA TYR A 365 8.61 -15.39 11.03
C TYR A 365 9.22 -14.94 9.71
N THR A 366 10.51 -14.56 9.70
CA THR A 366 11.20 -14.12 8.48
C THR A 366 11.96 -15.24 7.76
N MET A 367 11.75 -16.51 8.12
CA MET A 367 12.54 -17.64 7.64
C MET A 367 12.56 -17.76 6.11
N VAL A 368 11.45 -17.53 5.45
CA VAL A 368 11.30 -17.60 3.99
C VAL A 368 11.18 -16.23 3.33
N PHE A 369 11.53 -15.16 4.03
CA PHE A 369 11.41 -13.79 3.51
C PHE A 369 12.08 -13.58 2.13
N PRO A 370 13.22 -14.25 1.80
CA PRO A 370 13.83 -14.13 0.47
C PRO A 370 12.90 -14.43 -0.72
N ILE A 371 11.92 -15.31 -0.56
CA ILE A 371 10.99 -15.67 -1.65
C ILE A 371 9.75 -14.77 -1.72
N VAL A 372 9.49 -13.97 -0.70
CA VAL A 372 8.31 -13.08 -0.62
C VAL A 372 8.33 -12.02 -1.72
N GLY A 373 9.52 -11.51 -2.08
CA GLY A 373 9.68 -10.54 -3.16
C GLY A 373 9.14 -11.03 -4.51
N PHE A 374 9.39 -12.30 -4.83
CA PHE A 374 8.84 -12.93 -6.04
C PHE A 374 7.31 -12.89 -6.06
N GLN A 375 6.67 -13.28 -4.97
CA GLN A 375 5.21 -13.34 -4.87
C GLN A 375 4.57 -11.95 -5.00
N ILE A 376 5.13 -10.95 -4.30
CA ILE A 376 4.58 -9.59 -4.28
C ILE A 376 4.67 -8.94 -5.67
N VAL A 377 5.83 -9.04 -6.34
CA VAL A 377 6.02 -8.47 -7.68
C VAL A 377 5.16 -9.20 -8.72
N SER A 378 5.00 -10.53 -8.59
CA SER A 378 4.16 -11.31 -9.49
C SER A 378 2.67 -10.97 -9.37
N SER A 379 2.18 -10.68 -8.16
CA SER A 379 0.80 -10.23 -7.96
C SER A 379 0.53 -8.91 -8.69
N ILE A 380 1.45 -7.94 -8.55
CA ILE A 380 1.36 -6.64 -9.23
C ILE A 380 1.46 -6.78 -10.76
N TYR A 381 2.25 -7.74 -11.25
CA TYR A 381 2.32 -8.04 -12.68
C TYR A 381 0.94 -8.37 -13.24
N PHE A 382 0.23 -9.34 -12.65
CA PHE A 382 -1.11 -9.73 -13.12
C PHE A 382 -2.11 -8.56 -13.09
N GLN A 383 -1.98 -7.69 -12.11
CA GLN A 383 -2.79 -6.48 -12.02
C GLN A 383 -2.47 -5.48 -13.14
N ALA A 384 -1.20 -5.22 -13.38
CA ALA A 384 -0.72 -4.25 -14.36
C ALA A 384 -1.06 -4.66 -15.81
N VAL A 385 -1.07 -5.97 -16.11
CA VAL A 385 -1.39 -6.50 -17.45
C VAL A 385 -2.88 -6.79 -17.67
N GLY A 386 -3.76 -6.30 -16.80
CA GLY A 386 -5.20 -6.43 -17.00
C GLY A 386 -5.79 -7.81 -16.65
N LYS A 387 -5.16 -8.56 -15.73
CA LYS A 387 -5.61 -9.88 -15.26
C LYS A 387 -6.02 -9.86 -13.78
N PRO A 388 -7.06 -9.09 -13.42
CA PRO A 388 -7.41 -8.85 -12.02
C PRO A 388 -7.76 -10.11 -11.24
N LYS A 389 -8.44 -11.08 -11.86
CA LYS A 389 -8.82 -12.34 -11.21
C LYS A 389 -7.59 -13.11 -10.70
N MET A 390 -6.50 -13.15 -11.48
CA MET A 390 -5.26 -13.82 -11.08
C MET A 390 -4.55 -13.07 -9.96
N SER A 391 -4.45 -11.75 -10.08
CA SER A 391 -3.88 -10.90 -9.02
C SER A 391 -4.64 -11.05 -7.72
N PHE A 392 -5.98 -11.02 -7.77
CA PHE A 392 -6.87 -11.18 -6.62
C PHE A 392 -6.67 -12.56 -5.96
N PHE A 393 -6.65 -13.62 -6.74
CA PHE A 393 -6.46 -14.98 -6.25
C PHE A 393 -5.08 -15.14 -5.55
N ILE A 394 -4.00 -14.68 -6.17
CA ILE A 394 -2.65 -14.73 -5.60
C ILE A 394 -2.60 -13.95 -4.27
N SER A 395 -3.22 -12.79 -4.22
CA SER A 395 -3.23 -11.94 -3.03
C SER A 395 -4.03 -12.57 -1.89
N LEU A 396 -5.22 -13.09 -2.18
CA LEU A 396 -6.06 -13.77 -1.19
C LEU A 396 -5.47 -15.11 -0.74
N SER A 397 -4.83 -15.87 -1.65
CA SER A 397 -4.21 -17.14 -1.30
C SER A 397 -3.20 -16.98 -0.17
N ARG A 398 -2.37 -15.96 -0.22
CA ARG A 398 -1.42 -15.65 0.84
C ARG A 398 -2.11 -15.19 2.11
N GLN A 399 -2.94 -14.15 2.01
CA GLN A 399 -3.41 -13.39 3.18
C GLN A 399 -4.55 -14.08 3.92
N ILE A 400 -5.46 -14.74 3.21
CA ILE A 400 -6.68 -15.30 3.79
C ILE A 400 -6.69 -16.82 3.67
N ILE A 401 -6.55 -17.36 2.46
CA ILE A 401 -6.78 -18.78 2.18
C ILE A 401 -5.74 -19.67 2.89
N VAL A 402 -4.50 -19.22 3.00
CA VAL A 402 -3.43 -20.00 3.63
C VAL A 402 -3.06 -19.48 5.01
N MET A 403 -2.90 -18.15 5.18
CA MET A 403 -2.44 -17.57 6.45
C MET A 403 -3.40 -17.84 7.60
N ILE A 404 -4.72 -17.65 7.40
CA ILE A 404 -5.70 -17.85 8.46
C ILE A 404 -5.77 -19.31 8.91
N PRO A 405 -5.89 -20.33 8.02
CA PRO A 405 -5.79 -21.72 8.43
C PRO A 405 -4.47 -22.06 9.14
N CYS A 406 -3.33 -21.54 8.67
CA CYS A 406 -2.05 -21.76 9.34
C CYS A 406 -2.04 -21.19 10.77
N LEU A 407 -2.59 -19.99 10.99
CA LEU A 407 -2.71 -19.37 12.31
C LEU A 407 -3.61 -20.15 13.27
N ILE A 408 -4.58 -20.88 12.75
CA ILE A 408 -5.52 -21.67 13.57
C ILE A 408 -4.98 -23.08 13.81
N ILE A 409 -4.47 -23.74 12.75
CA ILE A 409 -4.10 -25.16 12.79
C ILE A 409 -2.72 -25.39 13.40
N LEU A 410 -1.69 -24.63 12.98
CA LEU A 410 -0.32 -24.87 13.47
C LEU A 410 -0.16 -24.73 14.99
N PRO A 411 -0.81 -23.78 15.67
CA PRO A 411 -0.74 -23.68 17.12
C PRO A 411 -1.34 -24.89 17.87
N ILE A 412 -2.26 -25.63 17.25
CA ILE A 412 -2.83 -26.84 17.84
C ILE A 412 -1.73 -27.92 18.02
N PHE A 413 -0.80 -28.02 17.06
CA PHE A 413 0.28 -29.01 17.07
C PHE A 413 1.57 -28.49 17.72
N PHE A 414 1.90 -27.22 17.58
CA PHE A 414 3.18 -26.63 17.94
C PHE A 414 3.08 -25.51 18.99
N GLY A 415 1.89 -25.28 19.59
CA GLY A 415 1.69 -24.22 20.57
C GLY A 415 2.08 -22.83 20.02
N LEU A 416 2.76 -22.03 20.83
CA LEU A 416 3.23 -20.69 20.43
C LEU A 416 4.15 -20.72 19.20
N ASN A 417 4.97 -21.78 19.06
CA ASN A 417 5.86 -21.90 17.89
C ASN A 417 5.08 -22.02 16.58
N GLY A 418 3.89 -22.64 16.60
CA GLY A 418 3.01 -22.73 15.45
C GLY A 418 2.59 -21.36 14.90
N ILE A 419 2.45 -20.35 15.77
CA ILE A 419 2.11 -18.98 15.37
C ILE A 419 3.28 -18.36 14.61
N TRP A 420 4.50 -18.53 15.10
CA TRP A 420 5.70 -18.02 14.43
C TRP A 420 5.94 -18.66 13.05
N TYR A 421 5.57 -19.93 12.88
CA TYR A 421 5.70 -20.65 11.62
C TYR A 421 4.52 -20.42 10.65
N ALA A 422 3.43 -19.78 11.09
CA ALA A 422 2.27 -19.57 10.23
C ALA A 422 2.60 -18.71 8.99
N ALA A 423 3.34 -17.62 9.16
CA ALA A 423 3.73 -16.76 8.04
C ALA A 423 4.67 -17.44 7.04
N PRO A 424 5.81 -18.06 7.46
CA PRO A 424 6.68 -18.75 6.50
C PRO A 424 5.96 -19.90 5.78
N THR A 425 5.07 -20.64 6.44
CA THR A 425 4.26 -21.68 5.77
C THR A 425 3.32 -21.08 4.73
N ALA A 426 2.61 -20.02 5.09
CA ALA A 426 1.71 -19.33 4.17
C ALA A 426 2.46 -18.74 2.97
N ASP A 427 3.60 -18.10 3.21
CA ASP A 427 4.43 -17.51 2.17
C ASP A 427 5.01 -18.58 1.22
N SER A 428 5.42 -19.74 1.75
CA SER A 428 5.93 -20.87 0.94
C SER A 428 4.85 -21.43 0.01
N ILE A 429 3.66 -21.72 0.55
CA ILE A 429 2.54 -22.25 -0.24
C ILE A 429 2.08 -21.24 -1.29
N ALA A 430 1.89 -19.99 -0.89
CA ALA A 430 1.47 -18.92 -1.80
C ALA A 430 2.52 -18.66 -2.90
N THR A 431 3.81 -18.76 -2.58
CA THR A 431 4.89 -18.62 -3.56
C THR A 431 4.86 -19.77 -4.58
N LEU A 432 4.62 -21.00 -4.14
CA LEU A 432 4.50 -22.17 -5.03
C LEU A 432 3.30 -21.99 -6.00
N ILE A 433 2.15 -21.59 -5.49
CA ILE A 433 0.96 -21.28 -6.31
C ILE A 433 1.30 -20.20 -7.33
N THR A 434 1.93 -19.12 -6.88
CA THR A 434 2.33 -17.99 -7.72
C THR A 434 3.31 -18.43 -8.81
N PHE A 435 4.29 -19.27 -8.47
CA PHE A 435 5.26 -19.80 -9.43
C PHE A 435 4.59 -20.57 -10.58
N ILE A 436 3.61 -21.44 -10.25
CA ILE A 436 2.86 -22.21 -11.25
C ILE A 436 2.10 -21.24 -12.19
N LEU A 437 1.46 -20.21 -11.64
CA LEU A 437 0.69 -19.25 -12.43
C LEU A 437 1.59 -18.38 -13.33
N VAL A 438 2.70 -17.88 -12.78
CA VAL A 438 3.68 -17.10 -13.53
C VAL A 438 4.30 -17.90 -14.66
N ARG A 439 4.68 -19.17 -14.41
CA ARG A 439 5.24 -20.04 -15.45
C ARG A 439 4.27 -20.27 -16.61
N LYS A 440 2.97 -20.45 -16.30
CA LYS A 440 1.92 -20.55 -17.34
C LYS A 440 1.80 -19.25 -18.13
N GLU A 441 1.88 -18.13 -17.43
CA GLU A 441 1.76 -16.80 -18.04
C GLU A 441 2.94 -16.47 -18.96
N ILE A 442 4.17 -16.78 -18.54
CA ILE A 442 5.38 -16.58 -19.38
C ILE A 442 5.25 -17.36 -20.67
N LYS A 443 4.85 -18.65 -20.62
CA LYS A 443 4.61 -19.44 -21.82
C LYS A 443 3.55 -18.83 -22.75
N LYS A 444 2.55 -18.12 -22.18
CA LYS A 444 1.55 -17.41 -22.98
C LYS A 444 2.15 -16.18 -23.65
N LEU A 445 3.00 -15.42 -22.92
CA LEU A 445 3.71 -14.27 -23.50
C LEU A 445 4.64 -14.69 -24.64
N ASP A 446 5.33 -15.82 -24.50
CA ASP A 446 6.19 -16.36 -25.57
C ASP A 446 5.39 -16.66 -26.85
N LYS A 447 4.22 -17.29 -26.70
CA LYS A 447 3.32 -17.54 -27.85
C LYS A 447 2.80 -16.26 -28.50
N LEU A 448 2.45 -15.26 -27.71
CA LEU A 448 1.98 -13.96 -28.22
C LEU A 448 3.10 -13.26 -28.99
N GLU A 449 4.32 -13.35 -28.52
CA GLU A 449 5.51 -12.81 -29.19
C GLU A 449 5.76 -13.48 -30.53
N GLU A 450 5.75 -14.83 -30.59
CA GLU A 450 5.89 -15.58 -31.83
C GLU A 450 4.79 -15.24 -32.86
N MET A 451 3.54 -15.01 -32.39
CA MET A 451 2.44 -14.61 -33.27
C MET A 451 2.66 -13.22 -33.88
N LEU A 452 3.24 -12.28 -33.10
CA LEU A 452 3.54 -10.93 -33.60
C LEU A 452 4.71 -10.97 -34.61
N GLU A 453 5.75 -11.75 -34.34
CA GLU A 453 6.86 -11.92 -35.28
C GLU A 453 6.38 -12.49 -36.62
N LYS A 454 5.46 -13.47 -36.61
CA LYS A 454 4.87 -14.03 -37.83
C LYS A 454 3.95 -13.06 -38.59
N ARG A 455 3.38 -12.05 -37.91
CA ARG A 455 2.56 -11.01 -38.57
C ARG A 455 3.38 -9.88 -39.19
N SER A 456 4.63 -9.75 -38.77
CA SER A 456 5.55 -8.70 -39.26
C SER A 456 6.39 -9.14 -40.46
N ILE A 457 6.32 -10.43 -40.78
CA ILE A 457 6.86 -11.06 -42.03
C ILE A 457 5.73 -11.14 -43.06
#